data_31f7fae3fc4469f84a27421bca76b434
#
_entry.id   31f7fae3fc4469f84a27421bca76b434
#
_cell.length_a   1.000
_cell.length_b   1.000
_cell.length_c   1.000
_cell.angle_alpha   90.00
_cell.angle_beta   90.00
_cell.angle_gamma   90.00
#
_symmetry.space_group_name_H-M   'P 1'
#
loop_
_entity.id
_entity.type
_entity.pdbx_description
1 polymer ?
#
loop_
_entity_poly.entity_id
_entity_poly.type
_entity_poly.pdbx_seq_one_letter_code
_entity_poly.pdbx_strand_id
1 'polypeptide(L)'
;MGKLEQDFAAYRARMNERVLAEDNRVIKRIYSVDSLAYGEDGALPKQTKELLGLVASLVLRCDDCVKYHLVESRAAGSSRKEIVEAMSIG
;
A
#
# COMPACT_ATOMS: atom_id res chain seq x y z
N MET A 1 -12.04 -3.72 11.53
CA MET A 1 -11.53 -4.21 10.22
C MET A 1 -12.28 -5.47 9.83
N GLY A 2 -12.70 -5.59 8.59
CA GLY A 2 -13.45 -6.74 8.12
C GLY A 2 -12.58 -7.99 7.94
N LYS A 3 -13.23 -9.15 7.88
CA LYS A 3 -12.54 -10.43 7.71
C LYS A 3 -11.70 -10.49 6.42
N LEU A 4 -12.24 -9.98 5.30
CA LEU A 4 -11.50 -9.95 4.03
C LEU A 4 -10.21 -9.14 4.15
N GLU A 5 -10.28 -8.00 4.84
CA GLU A 5 -9.09 -7.16 5.06
C GLU A 5 -8.06 -7.88 5.93
N GLN A 6 -8.52 -8.57 6.97
CA GLN A 6 -7.66 -9.35 7.86
C GLN A 6 -7.00 -10.52 7.14
N ASP A 7 -7.76 -11.25 6.33
CA ASP A 7 -7.26 -12.38 5.54
C ASP A 7 -6.21 -11.91 4.54
N PHE A 8 -6.46 -10.77 3.88
CA PHE A 8 -5.52 -10.19 2.94
C PHE A 8 -4.22 -9.75 3.64
N ALA A 9 -4.33 -9.09 4.79
CA ALA A 9 -3.16 -8.67 5.57
C ALA A 9 -2.31 -9.86 6.00
N ALA A 10 -2.95 -10.94 6.45
CA ALA A 10 -2.26 -12.16 6.84
C ALA A 10 -1.57 -12.83 5.65
N TYR A 11 -2.23 -12.86 4.50
CA TYR A 11 -1.66 -13.38 3.26
C TYR A 11 -0.40 -12.60 2.87
N ARG A 12 -0.49 -11.27 2.86
CA ARG A 12 0.66 -10.40 2.53
C ARG A 12 1.83 -10.61 3.48
N ALA A 13 1.54 -10.70 4.78
CA ALA A 13 2.58 -10.92 5.79
C ALA A 13 3.33 -12.22 5.53
N ARG A 14 2.60 -13.30 5.24
CA ARG A 14 3.21 -14.60 4.92
C ARG A 14 4.05 -14.55 3.65
N MET A 15 3.53 -13.92 2.60
CA MET A 15 4.24 -13.83 1.33
C MET A 15 5.49 -12.96 1.46
N ASN A 16 5.40 -11.83 2.16
CA ASN A 16 6.56 -10.95 2.39
C ASN A 16 7.64 -11.69 3.17
N GLU A 17 7.26 -12.45 4.20
CA GLU A 17 8.20 -13.24 4.98
C GLU A 17 8.93 -14.26 4.10
N ARG A 18 8.19 -14.99 3.25
CA ARG A 18 8.76 -15.97 2.34
C ARG A 18 9.70 -15.36 1.31
N VAL A 19 9.29 -14.24 0.73
CA VAL A 19 10.10 -13.55 -0.28
C VAL A 19 11.40 -13.03 0.34
N LEU A 20 11.30 -12.41 1.52
CA LEU A 20 12.48 -11.88 2.22
C LEU A 20 13.40 -13.00 2.72
N ALA A 21 12.85 -14.18 3.01
CA ALA A 21 13.64 -15.34 3.46
C ALA A 21 14.56 -15.88 2.37
N GLU A 22 14.31 -15.57 1.08
CA GLU A 22 15.20 -15.92 0.00
C GLU A 22 16.54 -15.17 0.04
N ASP A 23 16.63 -14.14 0.91
CA ASP A 23 17.85 -13.37 1.15
C ASP A 23 18.44 -12.74 -0.13
N ASN A 24 17.60 -12.27 -1.02
CA ASN A 24 18.04 -11.60 -2.24
C ASN A 24 18.28 -10.12 -1.98
N ARG A 25 19.46 -9.65 -2.34
CA ARG A 25 19.87 -8.26 -2.05
C ARG A 25 19.03 -7.23 -2.79
N VAL A 26 18.66 -7.52 -4.04
CA VAL A 26 17.85 -6.61 -4.85
C VAL A 26 16.44 -6.49 -4.26
N ILE A 27 15.82 -7.62 -3.92
CA ILE A 27 14.50 -7.64 -3.31
C ILE A 27 14.49 -6.87 -2.00
N LYS A 28 15.50 -7.05 -1.15
CA LYS A 28 15.62 -6.31 0.11
C LYS A 28 15.71 -4.81 -0.13
N ARG A 29 16.43 -4.39 -1.17
CA ARG A 29 16.54 -2.98 -1.54
C ARG A 29 15.21 -2.42 -2.05
N ILE A 30 14.47 -3.20 -2.85
CA ILE A 30 13.14 -2.79 -3.31
C ILE A 30 12.21 -2.55 -2.13
N TYR A 31 12.19 -3.46 -1.15
CA TYR A 31 11.39 -3.29 0.06
C TYR A 31 11.82 -2.04 0.85
N SER A 32 13.12 -1.79 0.94
CA SER A 32 13.65 -0.59 1.61
C SER A 32 13.20 0.68 0.91
N VAL A 33 13.28 0.73 -0.42
CA VAL A 33 12.84 1.89 -1.20
C VAL A 33 11.36 2.15 -0.99
N ASP A 34 10.54 1.11 -1.01
CA ASP A 34 9.11 1.23 -0.76
C ASP A 34 8.83 1.81 0.63
N SER A 35 9.51 1.29 1.65
CA SER A 35 9.35 1.79 3.02
C SER A 35 9.77 3.25 3.15
N LEU A 36 10.84 3.65 2.48
CA LEU A 36 11.29 5.04 2.49
C LEU A 36 10.31 5.95 1.75
N ALA A 37 9.81 5.51 0.60
CA ALA A 37 8.87 6.30 -0.20
C ALA A 37 7.58 6.59 0.56
N TYR A 38 7.06 5.61 1.29
CA TYR A 38 5.81 5.75 2.06
C TYR A 38 6.04 6.19 3.51
N GLY A 39 7.27 6.47 3.89
CA GLY A 39 7.60 6.97 5.22
C GLY A 39 7.06 8.38 5.48
N GLU A 40 7.12 8.80 6.74
CA GLU A 40 6.54 10.08 7.18
C GLU A 40 7.50 11.26 7.07
N ASP A 41 8.73 11.04 6.62
CA ASP A 41 9.79 12.05 6.65
C ASP A 41 9.82 12.99 5.45
N GLY A 42 8.93 12.83 4.48
CA GLY A 42 8.92 13.64 3.27
C GLY A 42 8.04 14.88 3.38
N ALA A 43 8.00 15.63 2.29
CA ALA A 43 7.16 16.82 2.18
C ALA A 43 5.66 16.49 2.14
N LEU A 44 5.30 15.28 1.69
CA LEU A 44 3.91 14.86 1.61
C LEU A 44 3.55 14.01 2.83
N PRO A 45 2.38 14.22 3.42
CA PRO A 45 1.93 13.38 4.53
C PRO A 45 1.62 11.96 4.05
N LYS A 46 1.68 11.00 4.97
CA LYS A 46 1.42 9.60 4.66
C LYS A 46 0.04 9.40 4.03
N GLN A 47 -0.96 10.11 4.49
CA GLN A 47 -2.31 10.05 3.93
C GLN A 47 -2.30 10.34 2.43
N THR A 48 -1.61 11.40 2.02
CA THR A 48 -1.49 11.75 0.61
C THR A 48 -0.73 10.68 -0.17
N LYS A 49 0.37 10.18 0.40
CA LYS A 49 1.16 9.14 -0.26
C LYS A 49 0.35 7.87 -0.52
N GLU A 50 -0.48 7.46 0.44
CA GLU A 50 -1.31 6.27 0.25
C GLU A 50 -2.39 6.47 -0.81
N LEU A 51 -2.98 7.66 -0.90
CA LEU A 51 -3.92 7.98 -1.96
C LEU A 51 -3.24 7.99 -3.34
N LEU A 52 -2.03 8.53 -3.43
CA LEU A 52 -1.25 8.48 -4.67
C LEU A 52 -0.95 7.05 -5.08
N GLY A 53 -0.56 6.21 -4.12
CA GLY A 53 -0.33 4.79 -4.37
C GLY A 53 -1.57 4.07 -4.84
N LEU A 54 -2.72 4.41 -4.28
CA LEU A 54 -4.01 3.85 -4.69
C LEU A 54 -4.31 4.18 -6.15
N VAL A 55 -4.17 5.44 -6.54
CA VAL A 55 -4.43 5.88 -7.91
C VAL A 55 -3.46 5.21 -8.89
N ALA A 56 -2.17 5.18 -8.54
CA ALA A 56 -1.16 4.50 -9.36
C ALA A 56 -1.50 3.01 -9.54
N SER A 57 -1.96 2.36 -8.47
CA SER A 57 -2.35 0.95 -8.51
C SER A 57 -3.52 0.70 -9.46
N LEU A 58 -4.49 1.59 -9.48
CA LEU A 58 -5.64 1.50 -10.39
C LEU A 58 -5.20 1.63 -11.85
N VAL A 59 -4.31 2.58 -12.13
CA VAL A 59 -3.78 2.78 -13.48
C VAL A 59 -3.00 1.56 -13.94
N LEU A 60 -2.21 0.98 -13.04
CA LEU A 60 -1.42 -0.22 -13.32
C LEU A 60 -2.25 -1.51 -13.32
N ARG A 61 -3.51 -1.44 -12.90
CA ARG A 61 -4.41 -2.59 -12.77
C ARG A 61 -3.83 -3.69 -11.88
N CYS A 62 -3.21 -3.28 -10.77
CA CYS A 62 -2.67 -4.21 -9.79
C CYS A 62 -3.69 -4.41 -8.66
N ASP A 63 -4.48 -5.49 -8.73
CA ASP A 63 -5.54 -5.76 -7.75
C ASP A 63 -5.03 -5.78 -6.31
N ASP A 64 -3.95 -6.48 -6.06
CA ASP A 64 -3.38 -6.57 -4.71
C ASP A 64 -2.86 -5.22 -4.21
N CYS A 65 -2.29 -4.43 -5.11
CA CYS A 65 -1.83 -3.08 -4.77
C CYS A 65 -3.01 -2.17 -4.42
N VAL A 66 -4.11 -2.28 -5.16
CA VAL A 66 -5.34 -1.53 -4.87
C VAL A 66 -5.86 -1.88 -3.48
N LYS A 67 -5.98 -3.18 -3.17
CA LYS A 67 -6.44 -3.64 -1.86
C LYS A 67 -5.54 -3.10 -0.75
N TYR A 68 -4.24 -3.20 -0.92
CA TYR A 68 -3.27 -2.73 0.05
C TYR A 68 -3.42 -1.24 0.33
N HIS A 69 -3.43 -0.42 -0.73
CA HIS A 69 -3.51 1.03 -0.56
C HIS A 69 -4.88 1.51 -0.08
N LEU A 70 -5.96 0.75 -0.35
CA LEU A 70 -7.27 1.04 0.24
C LEU A 70 -7.20 0.90 1.77
N VAL A 71 -6.64 -0.20 2.25
CA VAL A 71 -6.50 -0.44 3.69
C VAL A 71 -5.60 0.62 4.32
N GLU A 72 -4.45 0.90 3.71
CA GLU A 72 -3.49 1.87 4.22
C GLU A 72 -4.03 3.30 4.18
N SER A 73 -4.81 3.66 3.17
CA SER A 73 -5.45 4.98 3.09
C SER A 73 -6.43 5.19 4.25
N ARG A 74 -7.21 4.17 4.58
CA ARG A 74 -8.11 4.22 5.73
C ARG A 74 -7.33 4.33 7.04
N ALA A 75 -6.28 3.54 7.18
CA ALA A 75 -5.43 3.57 8.37
C ALA A 75 -4.74 4.92 8.55
N ALA A 76 -4.41 5.60 7.45
CA ALA A 76 -3.80 6.92 7.49
C ALA A 76 -4.79 8.06 7.72
N GLY A 77 -6.08 7.75 7.85
CA GLY A 77 -7.10 8.71 8.22
C GLY A 77 -7.92 9.29 7.07
N SER A 78 -7.79 8.78 5.87
CA SER A 78 -8.62 9.22 4.75
C SER A 78 -10.07 8.79 4.94
N SER A 79 -10.99 9.70 4.66
CA SER A 79 -12.41 9.41 4.68
C SER A 79 -12.80 8.59 3.46
N ARG A 80 -13.97 7.93 3.54
CA ARG A 80 -14.52 7.21 2.39
C ARG A 80 -14.66 8.13 1.17
N LYS A 81 -15.13 9.36 1.39
CA LYS A 81 -15.31 10.33 0.30
C LYS A 81 -13.98 10.70 -0.35
N GLU A 82 -12.95 10.90 0.46
CA GLU A 82 -11.62 11.21 -0.05
C GLU A 82 -11.06 10.06 -0.88
N ILE A 83 -11.23 8.83 -0.42
CA ILE A 83 -10.77 7.64 -1.12
C ILE A 83 -11.48 7.50 -2.47
N VAL A 84 -12.82 7.63 -2.46
CA VAL A 84 -13.62 7.50 -3.69
C VAL A 84 -13.26 8.62 -4.69
N GLU A 85 -13.06 9.84 -4.21
CA GLU A 85 -12.65 10.95 -5.06
C GLU A 85 -11.27 10.69 -5.69
N ALA A 86 -10.30 10.20 -4.91
CA ALA A 86 -9.00 9.84 -5.44
C ALA A 86 -9.12 8.76 -6.50
N MET A 87 -9.94 7.73 -6.26
CA MET A 87 -10.16 6.65 -7.23
C MET A 87 -10.76 7.18 -8.54
N SER A 88 -11.55 8.24 -8.48
CA SER A 88 -12.17 8.83 -9.68
C SER A 88 -11.12 9.41 -10.64
N ILE A 89 -9.92 9.73 -10.15
CA ILE A 89 -8.84 10.24 -10.99
C ILE A 89 -8.20 9.11 -11.80
N GLY A 90 -8.13 7.93 -11.23
CA GLY A 90 -7.57 6.77 -11.90
C GLY A 90 -8.59 6.04 -12.75
#